data_8e533bc57ba71d54d110290bc2919dfa
#
_entry.id   8e533bc57ba71d54d110290bc2919dfa
#
_cell.length_a   1.000
_cell.length_b   1.000
_cell.length_c   1.000
_cell.angle_alpha   90.00
_cell.angle_beta   90.00
_cell.angle_gamma   90.00
#
_symmetry.space_group_name_H-M   'P 1'
#
loop_
_entity.id
_entity.type
_entity.pdbx_description
1 polymer ?
#
loop_
_entity_poly.entity_id
_entity_poly.type
_entity_poly.pdbx_seq_one_letter_code
_entity_poly.pdbx_strand_id
1 'polypeptide(L)'
;MKKPSYVLDSFAVLAYFQAEPGGAKVKDLLKKASSGKVLAFISVINLGEISYITERKLGRDAAENTIDDIFRLPIHAAEASMDRVLAAAHVKARYAISYADAFVVSLAQELKGTVMTADPNSRK
;
A
#
# COMPACT_ATOMS: atom_id res chain seq x y z
N MET A 1 22.15 1.71 11.44
CA MET A 1 21.62 0.94 10.31
C MET A 1 20.21 1.36 10.01
N LYS A 2 19.89 1.47 8.75
CA LYS A 2 18.52 1.79 8.35
C LYS A 2 17.62 0.58 8.51
N LYS A 3 16.41 0.82 8.98
CA LYS A 3 15.40 -0.23 9.04
C LYS A 3 14.92 -0.55 7.63
N PRO A 4 14.58 -1.81 7.35
CA PRO A 4 13.94 -2.15 6.08
C PRO A 4 12.64 -1.39 5.90
N SER A 5 12.40 -0.90 4.69
CA SER A 5 11.16 -0.19 4.32
C SER A 5 10.32 -1.08 3.42
N TYR A 6 9.02 -1.09 3.67
CA TYR A 6 8.07 -1.84 2.88
C TYR A 6 6.97 -0.88 2.39
N VAL A 7 6.58 -1.04 1.15
CA VAL A 7 5.46 -0.27 0.58
C VAL A 7 4.33 -1.24 0.31
N LEU A 8 3.19 -1.00 0.97
CA LEU A 8 2.01 -1.84 0.79
C LEU A 8 1.21 -1.37 -0.41
N ASP A 9 0.75 -2.31 -1.24
CA ASP A 9 -0.22 -1.98 -2.27
C ASP A 9 -1.63 -2.11 -1.71
N SER A 10 -2.62 -1.76 -2.52
CA SER A 10 -4.02 -1.79 -2.09
C SER A 10 -4.48 -3.20 -1.74
N PHE A 11 -4.01 -4.20 -2.50
CA PHE A 11 -4.43 -5.59 -2.27
C PHE A 11 -3.92 -6.15 -0.95
N ALA A 12 -2.71 -5.74 -0.52
CA ALA A 12 -2.17 -6.15 0.76
C ALA A 12 -3.07 -5.66 1.90
N VAL A 13 -3.46 -4.39 1.85
CA VAL A 13 -4.29 -3.80 2.90
C VAL A 13 -5.70 -4.41 2.88
N LEU A 14 -6.28 -4.56 1.69
CA LEU A 14 -7.61 -5.17 1.57
C LEU A 14 -7.61 -6.61 2.10
N ALA A 15 -6.58 -7.40 1.78
CA ALA A 15 -6.47 -8.77 2.28
C ALA A 15 -6.40 -8.80 3.81
N TYR A 16 -5.70 -7.85 4.41
CA TYR A 16 -5.60 -7.75 5.85
C TYR A 16 -6.99 -7.51 6.49
N PHE A 17 -7.73 -6.52 5.97
CA PHE A 17 -9.02 -6.17 6.53
C PHE A 17 -10.11 -7.20 6.25
N GLN A 18 -10.00 -7.92 5.14
CA GLN A 18 -11.01 -8.91 4.74
C GLN A 18 -10.63 -10.33 5.14
N ALA A 19 -9.56 -10.49 5.90
CA ALA A 19 -9.07 -11.79 6.37
C ALA A 19 -8.88 -12.78 5.22
N GLU A 20 -8.39 -12.29 4.08
CA GLU A 20 -8.15 -13.11 2.89
C GLU A 20 -6.77 -13.73 2.93
N PRO A 21 -6.51 -14.74 2.07
CA PRO A 21 -5.16 -15.28 1.92
C PRO A 21 -4.17 -14.15 1.60
N GLY A 22 -3.03 -14.17 2.24
CA GLY A 22 -2.04 -13.10 2.13
C GLY A 22 -2.16 -12.06 3.23
N GLY A 23 -3.30 -11.96 3.91
CA GLY A 23 -3.46 -11.02 5.02
C GLY A 23 -2.59 -11.35 6.21
N ALA A 24 -2.27 -12.64 6.40
CA ALA A 24 -1.42 -13.06 7.53
C ALA A 24 -0.02 -12.48 7.44
N LYS A 25 0.56 -12.41 6.25
CA LYS A 25 1.91 -11.82 6.10
C LYS A 25 1.88 -10.32 6.28
N VAL A 26 0.78 -9.67 5.93
CA VAL A 26 0.60 -8.23 6.20
C VAL A 26 0.50 -7.99 7.70
N LYS A 27 -0.26 -8.82 8.40
CA LYS A 27 -0.37 -8.74 9.86
C LYS A 27 1.00 -8.90 10.52
N ASP A 28 1.81 -9.83 10.04
CA ASP A 28 3.16 -10.03 10.56
C ASP A 28 4.04 -8.81 10.32
N LEU A 29 3.95 -8.22 9.12
CA LEU A 29 4.68 -7.00 8.80
C LEU A 29 4.28 -5.86 9.73
N LEU A 30 2.98 -5.70 9.99
CA LEU A 30 2.48 -4.65 10.87
C LEU A 30 2.96 -4.84 12.32
N LYS A 31 3.06 -6.07 12.78
CA LYS A 31 3.64 -6.36 14.11
C LYS A 31 5.09 -5.93 14.17
N LYS A 32 5.87 -6.20 13.13
CA LYS A 32 7.27 -5.78 13.05
C LYS A 32 7.39 -4.27 13.01
N ALA A 33 6.49 -3.61 12.27
CA ALA A 33 6.47 -2.14 12.21
C ALA A 33 6.12 -1.55 13.58
N SER A 34 5.17 -2.15 14.27
CA SER A 34 4.76 -1.70 15.59
C SER A 34 5.89 -1.81 16.61
N SER A 35 6.72 -2.84 16.49
CA SER A 35 7.86 -3.03 17.40
C SER A 35 9.12 -2.30 16.92
N GLY A 36 9.02 -1.49 15.88
CA GLY A 36 10.12 -0.65 15.41
C GLY A 36 11.17 -1.37 14.59
N LYS A 37 10.90 -2.58 14.14
CA LYS A 37 11.88 -3.37 13.37
C LYS A 37 11.92 -3.01 11.90
N VAL A 38 10.79 -2.55 11.35
CA VAL A 38 10.67 -2.17 9.94
C VAL A 38 9.83 -0.91 9.83
N LEU A 39 9.84 -0.28 8.65
CA LEU A 39 8.98 0.85 8.32
C LEU A 39 7.98 0.39 7.26
N ALA A 40 6.73 0.75 7.42
CA ALA A 40 5.68 0.43 6.46
C ALA A 40 5.08 1.73 5.91
N PHE A 41 4.91 1.79 4.60
CA PHE A 41 4.41 2.96 3.88
C PHE A 41 3.28 2.57 2.94
N ILE A 42 2.41 3.52 2.67
CA ILE A 42 1.40 3.40 1.62
C ILE A 42 1.26 4.77 0.93
N SER A 43 1.12 4.75 -0.39
CA SER A 43 0.83 5.98 -1.12
C SER A 43 -0.61 6.41 -0.88
N VAL A 44 -0.86 7.72 -0.78
CA VAL A 44 -2.24 8.24 -0.70
C VAL A 44 -3.07 7.86 -1.92
N ILE A 45 -2.43 7.60 -3.06
CA ILE A 45 -3.13 7.10 -4.26
C ILE A 45 -3.75 5.73 -3.98
N ASN A 46 -3.02 4.86 -3.29
CA ASN A 46 -3.55 3.55 -2.91
C ASN A 46 -4.61 3.65 -1.81
N LEU A 47 -4.51 4.64 -0.93
CA LEU A 47 -5.59 4.89 0.02
C LEU A 47 -6.89 5.23 -0.71
N GLY A 48 -6.82 6.08 -1.74
CA GLY A 48 -7.98 6.38 -2.57
C GLY A 48 -8.55 5.14 -3.24
N GLU A 49 -7.67 4.28 -3.75
CA GLU A 49 -8.11 3.02 -4.37
C GLU A 49 -8.81 2.11 -3.37
N ILE A 50 -8.24 1.94 -2.17
CA ILE A 50 -8.86 1.17 -1.10
C ILE A 50 -10.24 1.73 -0.77
N SER A 51 -10.33 3.05 -0.69
CA SER A 51 -11.58 3.72 -0.35
C SER A 51 -12.68 3.42 -1.38
N TYR A 52 -12.41 3.62 -2.68
CA TYR A 52 -13.47 3.42 -3.65
C TYR A 52 -13.81 1.94 -3.86
N ILE A 53 -12.84 1.03 -3.74
CA ILE A 53 -13.13 -0.40 -3.83
C ILE A 53 -14.04 -0.82 -2.67
N THR A 54 -13.71 -0.38 -1.46
CA THR A 54 -14.50 -0.70 -0.28
C THR A 54 -15.90 -0.09 -0.37
N GLU A 55 -16.00 1.15 -0.84
CA GLU A 55 -17.29 1.81 -0.97
C GLU A 55 -18.20 1.11 -1.97
N ARG A 56 -17.66 0.69 -3.11
CA ARG A 56 -18.44 -0.05 -4.11
C ARG A 56 -18.98 -1.37 -3.57
N LYS A 57 -18.20 -2.02 -2.71
CA LYS A 57 -18.54 -3.34 -2.22
C LYS A 57 -19.37 -3.31 -0.95
N LEU A 58 -19.07 -2.40 -0.03
CA LEU A 58 -19.64 -2.40 1.32
C LEU A 58 -20.29 -1.08 1.73
N GLY A 59 -20.24 -0.05 0.89
CA GLY A 59 -20.86 1.22 1.15
C GLY A 59 -19.93 2.26 1.74
N ARG A 60 -20.41 3.49 1.81
CA ARG A 60 -19.60 4.66 2.19
C ARG A 60 -19.09 4.59 3.63
N ASP A 61 -19.97 4.18 4.56
CA ASP A 61 -19.57 4.11 5.98
C ASP A 61 -18.43 3.12 6.17
N ALA A 62 -18.50 1.97 5.50
CA ALA A 62 -17.44 0.97 5.56
C ALA A 62 -16.13 1.53 5.01
N ALA A 63 -16.19 2.29 3.92
CA ALA A 63 -15.00 2.90 3.33
C ALA A 63 -14.37 3.90 4.30
N GLU A 64 -15.18 4.75 4.91
CA GLU A 64 -14.67 5.75 5.87
C GLU A 64 -14.07 5.08 7.08
N ASN A 65 -14.72 4.04 7.60
CA ASN A 65 -14.20 3.29 8.75
C ASN A 65 -12.89 2.60 8.43
N THR A 66 -12.76 2.04 7.23
CA THR A 66 -11.53 1.38 6.81
C THR A 66 -10.37 2.37 6.75
N ILE A 67 -10.59 3.55 6.18
CA ILE A 67 -9.53 4.58 6.13
C ILE A 67 -9.14 5.02 7.53
N ASP A 68 -10.11 5.23 8.43
CA ASP A 68 -9.82 5.58 9.82
C ASP A 68 -8.99 4.50 10.50
N ASP A 69 -9.33 3.24 10.26
CA ASP A 69 -8.60 2.11 10.85
C ASP A 69 -7.16 2.04 10.33
N ILE A 70 -6.95 2.34 9.03
CA ILE A 70 -5.60 2.36 8.46
C ILE A 70 -4.74 3.40 9.18
N PHE A 71 -5.30 4.58 9.47
CA PHE A 71 -4.54 5.62 10.17
C PHE A 71 -4.18 5.26 11.60
N ARG A 72 -4.80 4.23 12.17
CA ARG A 72 -4.43 3.72 13.50
C ARG A 72 -3.34 2.65 13.43
N LEU A 73 -3.00 2.20 12.25
CA LEU A 73 -1.95 1.20 12.05
C LEU A 73 -0.59 1.88 11.90
N PRO A 74 0.51 1.16 12.16
CA PRO A 74 1.85 1.72 12.01
C PRO A 74 2.26 1.76 10.53
N ILE A 75 1.50 2.50 9.73
CA ILE A 75 1.72 2.69 8.30
C ILE A 75 1.83 4.19 8.05
N HIS A 76 2.90 4.61 7.38
CA HIS A 76 3.10 6.01 7.00
C HIS A 76 2.45 6.27 5.66
N ALA A 77 1.54 7.24 5.60
CA ALA A 77 0.93 7.65 4.34
C ALA A 77 1.88 8.61 3.61
N ALA A 78 2.24 8.26 2.39
CA ALA A 78 3.15 9.05 1.58
C ALA A 78 2.34 9.90 0.60
N GLU A 79 2.51 11.21 0.67
CA GLU A 79 1.78 12.15 -0.19
C GLU A 79 2.17 12.00 -1.65
N ALA A 80 1.23 12.30 -2.55
CA ALA A 80 1.45 12.28 -3.98
C ALA A 80 1.91 13.68 -4.43
N SER A 81 3.15 14.03 -4.08
CA SER A 81 3.76 15.29 -4.51
C SER A 81 3.95 15.28 -6.03
N MET A 82 4.24 16.46 -6.60
CA MET A 82 4.55 16.58 -8.02
C MET A 82 5.68 15.61 -8.42
N ASP A 83 6.76 15.59 -7.63
CA ASP A 83 7.89 14.70 -7.93
C ASP A 83 7.47 13.23 -7.95
N ARG A 84 6.63 12.83 -6.98
CA ARG A 84 6.16 11.44 -6.91
C ARG A 84 5.19 11.10 -8.03
N VAL A 85 4.34 12.04 -8.43
CA VAL A 85 3.43 11.86 -9.55
C VAL A 85 4.22 11.63 -10.84
N LEU A 86 5.24 12.47 -11.08
CA LEU A 86 6.05 12.34 -12.30
C LEU A 86 6.90 11.06 -12.28
N ALA A 87 7.42 10.67 -11.12
CA ALA A 87 8.16 9.41 -10.99
C ALA A 87 7.25 8.21 -11.28
N ALA A 88 6.02 8.22 -10.77
CA ALA A 88 5.05 7.16 -11.06
C ALA A 88 4.67 7.15 -12.53
N ALA A 89 4.49 8.32 -13.14
CA ALA A 89 4.19 8.42 -14.57
C ALA A 89 5.30 7.80 -15.41
N HIS A 90 6.57 8.02 -15.03
CA HIS A 90 7.71 7.44 -15.72
C HIS A 90 7.68 5.90 -15.65
N VAL A 91 7.36 5.35 -14.49
CA VAL A 91 7.19 3.89 -14.33
C VAL A 91 6.05 3.40 -15.22
N LYS A 92 4.90 4.07 -15.18
CA LYS A 92 3.73 3.71 -15.98
C LYS A 92 4.03 3.71 -17.47
N ALA A 93 4.85 4.66 -17.93
CA ALA A 93 5.21 4.75 -19.35
C ALA A 93 6.03 3.55 -19.83
N ARG A 94 6.71 2.86 -18.93
CA ARG A 94 7.63 1.76 -19.27
C ARG A 94 7.01 0.39 -19.03
N TYR A 95 5.97 0.28 -18.22
CA TYR A 95 5.42 -1.02 -17.83
C TYR A 95 3.90 -1.03 -17.95
N ALA A 96 3.36 -2.19 -18.30
CA ALA A 96 1.91 -2.38 -18.47
C ALA A 96 1.26 -2.70 -17.12
N ILE A 97 1.24 -1.72 -16.23
CA ILE A 97 0.63 -1.83 -14.90
C ILE A 97 -0.34 -0.67 -14.70
N SER A 98 -1.21 -0.77 -13.70
CA SER A 98 -2.13 0.33 -13.39
C SER A 98 -1.36 1.53 -12.85
N TYR A 99 -2.00 2.70 -12.89
CA TYR A 99 -1.35 3.90 -12.37
C TYR A 99 -1.13 3.79 -10.85
N ALA A 100 -2.11 3.22 -10.13
CA ALA A 100 -1.94 3.00 -8.70
C ALA A 100 -0.74 2.07 -8.40
N ASP A 101 -0.57 1.00 -9.19
CA ASP A 101 0.59 0.12 -9.05
C ASP A 101 1.89 0.85 -9.36
N ALA A 102 1.86 1.78 -10.31
CA ALA A 102 3.06 2.58 -10.64
C ALA A 102 3.49 3.43 -9.44
N PHE A 103 2.54 3.94 -8.64
CA PHE A 103 2.89 4.68 -7.42
C PHE A 103 3.54 3.76 -6.38
N VAL A 104 3.07 2.51 -6.27
CA VAL A 104 3.68 1.55 -5.35
C VAL A 104 5.13 1.27 -5.74
N VAL A 105 5.35 0.96 -7.03
CA VAL A 105 6.69 0.65 -7.54
C VAL A 105 7.62 1.84 -7.38
N SER A 106 7.16 3.02 -7.79
CA SER A 106 7.95 4.25 -7.73
C SER A 106 8.33 4.62 -6.29
N LEU A 107 7.39 4.49 -5.37
CA LEU A 107 7.65 4.78 -3.96
C LEU A 107 8.66 3.80 -3.39
N ALA A 108 8.54 2.52 -3.73
CA ALA A 108 9.50 1.51 -3.29
C ALA A 108 10.91 1.83 -3.82
N GLN A 109 11.03 2.28 -5.06
CA GLN A 109 12.32 2.70 -5.62
C GLN A 109 12.88 3.90 -4.87
N GLU A 110 12.05 4.91 -4.60
CA GLU A 110 12.46 6.11 -3.86
C GLU A 110 13.01 5.74 -2.48
N LEU A 111 12.32 4.86 -1.78
CA LEU A 111 12.66 4.49 -0.39
C LEU A 111 13.65 3.35 -0.31
N LYS A 112 14.06 2.80 -1.45
CA LYS A 112 14.91 1.60 -1.52
C LYS A 112 14.31 0.47 -0.71
N GLY A 113 12.99 0.32 -0.84
CA GLY A 113 12.21 -0.63 -0.06
C GLY A 113 11.71 -1.79 -0.90
N THR A 114 10.89 -2.59 -0.26
CA THR A 114 10.29 -3.79 -0.85
C THR A 114 8.79 -3.61 -0.95
N VAL A 115 8.20 -4.03 -2.07
CA VAL A 115 6.74 -4.02 -2.23
C VAL A 115 6.14 -5.19 -1.46
N MET A 116 5.12 -4.91 -0.66
CA MET A 116 4.31 -5.93 0.01
C MET A 116 2.96 -6.00 -0.69
N THR A 117 2.65 -7.14 -1.28
CA THR A 117 1.38 -7.35 -1.97
C THR A 117 0.78 -8.69 -1.58
N ALA A 118 -0.54 -8.77 -1.62
CA ALA A 118 -1.27 -10.03 -1.46
C ALA A 118 -1.82 -10.52 -2.81
N ASP A 119 -1.58 -9.78 -3.89
CA ASP A 119 -2.03 -10.18 -5.22
C ASP A 119 -1.22 -11.38 -5.70
N PRO A 120 -1.84 -12.56 -5.89
CA PRO A 120 -1.09 -13.74 -6.31
C PRO A 120 -0.50 -13.61 -7.71
N ASN A 121 -1.01 -12.69 -8.54
CA ASN A 121 -0.52 -12.52 -9.90
C ASN A 121 0.71 -11.63 -9.99
N SER A 122 1.08 -10.93 -8.94
CA SER A 122 2.22 -10.00 -8.95
C SER A 122 3.53 -10.66 -8.55
N ARG A 123 3.54 -11.95 -8.35
CA ARG A 123 4.73 -12.66 -7.87
C ARG A 123 5.79 -12.92 -8.91
N LYS A 124 5.53 -12.62 -10.11
CA LYS A 124 6.40 -13.00 -11.22
C LYS A 124 7.58 -12.10 -11.44
#